data_40da4de105d9f01c2b1bde1b554ea09a
#
_entry.id   40da4de105d9f01c2b1bde1b554ea09a
#
_cell.length_a   1.000
_cell.length_b   1.000
_cell.length_c   1.000
_cell.angle_alpha   90.00
_cell.angle_beta   90.00
_cell.angle_gamma   90.00
#
_symmetry.space_group_name_H-M   'P 1'
#
loop_
_entity.id
_entity.type
_entity.pdbx_description
1 polymer ?
#
loop_
_entity_poly.entity_id
_entity_poly.type
_entity_poly.pdbx_seq_one_letter_code
_entity_poly.pdbx_strand_id
1 'polypeptide(L)'
;MREKVRVACVQAEPVILDRDATIERLAERTAAAAREGSALVVFPEAFVPAYPSSVWAKALAGWADPRAKAAFALLAREAVTVPGPAADTLADVARENGVLLVTGVTERDEARSGTLYNTLLGYGPDGALVLRHRKLVPTNHERLVWGPGDGRGLRSVETTIGRIGGLICWENYMPLARFALYESGVEIYLASTADDSDEWQATLVHLARESRAFVVSPSHLQRAAGYPGNFPLRDLLAGVDLIGRGGSAILGPDGTYLAGPLYGEEGILYAELDPARLFEERQRFDPAGHYHRPDVLALTVRDPSALLPFRRGQEEPDAGPAAPRPGAEKTG
;
A
#
# COMPACT_ATOMS: atom_id res chain seq x y z
N MET A 1 16.07 4.68 10.83
CA MET A 1 15.57 5.23 12.14
C MET A 1 16.74 5.63 13.03
N ARG A 2 16.64 6.75 13.76
CA ARG A 2 17.70 7.22 14.71
C ARG A 2 17.18 7.21 16.15
N GLU A 3 15.90 7.39 16.35
CA GLU A 3 15.24 7.48 17.66
C GLU A 3 14.02 6.57 17.70
N LYS A 4 13.50 6.32 18.91
CA LYS A 4 12.25 5.59 19.10
C LYS A 4 11.10 6.37 18.49
N VAL A 5 10.21 5.65 17.82
CA VAL A 5 9.07 6.23 17.09
C VAL A 5 7.79 5.55 17.53
N ARG A 6 6.81 6.34 17.96
CA ARG A 6 5.46 5.84 18.21
C ARG A 6 4.69 5.83 16.90
N VAL A 7 4.04 4.70 16.60
CA VAL A 7 3.24 4.51 15.38
C VAL A 7 1.83 4.08 15.72
N ALA A 8 0.90 4.42 14.83
CA ALA A 8 -0.51 4.05 14.90
C ALA A 8 -0.92 3.21 13.68
N CYS A 9 -1.52 2.06 13.93
CA CYS A 9 -2.12 1.19 12.93
C CYS A 9 -3.64 1.25 13.13
N VAL A 10 -4.35 1.86 12.18
CA VAL A 10 -5.78 2.17 12.29
C VAL A 10 -6.60 1.04 11.70
N GLN A 11 -7.54 0.51 12.48
CA GLN A 11 -8.63 -0.35 12.01
C GLN A 11 -9.94 0.40 12.17
N ALA A 12 -10.53 0.83 11.07
CA ALA A 12 -11.78 1.56 11.05
C ALA A 12 -12.63 1.15 9.84
N GLU A 13 -13.95 1.33 9.97
CA GLU A 13 -14.84 1.18 8.83
C GLU A 13 -14.79 2.44 7.97
N PRO A 14 -14.64 2.36 6.64
CA PRO A 14 -14.87 3.50 5.76
C PRO A 14 -16.36 3.88 5.75
N VAL A 15 -16.68 5.10 5.35
CA VAL A 15 -18.04 5.43 4.88
C VAL A 15 -18.13 4.93 3.44
N ILE A 16 -18.68 3.72 3.28
CA ILE A 16 -18.56 2.93 2.06
C ILE A 16 -19.11 3.67 0.84
N LEU A 17 -18.26 3.85 -0.17
CA LEU A 17 -18.54 4.54 -1.44
C LEU A 17 -18.95 6.01 -1.25
N ASP A 18 -18.44 6.64 -0.20
CA ASP A 18 -18.45 8.07 0.04
C ASP A 18 -17.02 8.51 0.39
N ARG A 19 -16.33 9.05 -0.61
CA ARG A 19 -14.92 9.45 -0.50
C ARG A 19 -14.71 10.53 0.55
N ASP A 20 -15.54 11.57 0.49
CA ASP A 20 -15.33 12.76 1.31
C ASP A 20 -15.62 12.46 2.78
N ALA A 21 -16.72 11.77 3.07
CA ALA A 21 -17.03 11.32 4.43
C ALA A 21 -16.00 10.29 4.97
N THR A 22 -15.41 9.47 4.10
CA THR A 22 -14.31 8.56 4.51
C THR A 22 -13.04 9.34 4.86
N ILE A 23 -12.72 10.40 4.11
CA ILE A 23 -11.56 11.27 4.40
C ILE A 23 -11.79 12.05 5.70
N GLU A 24 -13.01 12.52 5.98
CA GLU A 24 -13.35 13.14 7.27
C GLU A 24 -13.11 12.17 8.44
N ARG A 25 -13.57 10.93 8.34
CA ARG A 25 -13.30 9.88 9.34
C ARG A 25 -11.82 9.58 9.49
N LEU A 26 -11.09 9.53 8.37
CA LEU A 26 -9.63 9.36 8.36
C LEU A 26 -8.95 10.51 9.12
N ALA A 27 -9.38 11.75 8.89
CA ALA A 27 -8.85 12.93 9.57
C ALA A 27 -9.08 12.86 11.08
N GLU A 28 -10.29 12.49 11.52
CA GLU A 28 -10.61 12.30 12.94
C GLU A 28 -9.71 11.26 13.63
N ARG A 29 -9.52 10.10 12.98
CA ARG A 29 -8.66 9.02 13.49
C ARG A 29 -7.18 9.43 13.49
N THR A 30 -6.75 10.17 12.46
CA THR A 30 -5.37 10.72 12.40
C THR A 30 -5.13 11.72 13.53
N ALA A 31 -6.05 12.64 13.76
CA ALA A 31 -5.94 13.59 14.86
C ALA A 31 -5.96 12.90 16.24
N ALA A 32 -6.73 11.83 16.40
CA ALA A 32 -6.69 11.03 17.63
C ALA A 32 -5.33 10.37 17.84
N ALA A 33 -4.77 9.75 16.78
CA ALA A 33 -3.44 9.12 16.84
C ALA A 33 -2.31 10.13 17.10
N ALA A 34 -2.40 11.32 16.49
CA ALA A 34 -1.43 12.40 16.71
C ALA A 34 -1.43 12.91 18.16
N ARG A 35 -2.62 13.05 18.79
CA ARG A 35 -2.72 13.41 20.20
C ARG A 35 -2.06 12.39 21.15
N GLU A 36 -2.03 11.12 20.74
CA GLU A 36 -1.32 10.06 21.45
C GLU A 36 0.18 10.00 21.13
N GLY A 37 0.70 11.01 20.39
CA GLY A 37 2.11 11.14 20.07
C GLY A 37 2.61 10.27 18.92
N SER A 38 1.72 9.75 18.07
CA SER A 38 2.13 8.97 16.90
C SER A 38 2.76 9.86 15.83
N ALA A 39 3.93 9.47 15.34
CA ALA A 39 4.60 10.13 14.21
C ALA A 39 4.25 9.50 12.85
N LEU A 40 3.68 8.29 12.87
CA LEU A 40 3.18 7.57 11.69
C LEU A 40 1.76 7.07 11.98
N VAL A 41 0.85 7.31 11.04
CA VAL A 41 -0.51 6.78 11.08
C VAL A 41 -0.78 6.03 9.77
N VAL A 42 -1.19 4.77 9.87
CA VAL A 42 -1.38 3.89 8.70
C VAL A 42 -2.81 3.35 8.65
N PHE A 43 -3.45 3.50 7.49
CA PHE A 43 -4.80 3.02 7.19
C PHE A 43 -4.80 1.81 6.25
N PRO A 44 -5.90 1.03 6.17
CA PRO A 44 -6.01 -0.17 5.35
C PRO A 44 -5.84 0.06 3.84
N GLU A 45 -5.68 -1.04 3.10
CA GLU A 45 -5.75 -1.14 1.64
C GLU A 45 -7.06 -0.54 1.12
N ALA A 46 -7.01 0.30 0.08
CA ALA A 46 -8.19 0.92 -0.56
C ALA A 46 -9.24 1.45 0.44
N PHE A 47 -8.79 2.00 1.58
CA PHE A 47 -9.67 2.55 2.61
C PHE A 47 -10.59 3.62 2.05
N VAL A 48 -10.08 4.45 1.12
CA VAL A 48 -10.85 5.50 0.43
C VAL A 48 -11.16 5.03 -1.00
N PRO A 49 -12.44 4.91 -1.40
CA PRO A 49 -13.68 5.11 -0.64
C PRO A 49 -14.21 3.83 0.01
N ALA A 50 -13.58 2.72 -0.14
CA ALA A 50 -13.75 1.39 0.44
C ALA A 50 -13.16 0.31 -0.48
N TYR A 51 -12.80 -0.83 0.09
CA TYR A 51 -12.33 -1.99 -0.67
C TYR A 51 -13.50 -2.67 -1.43
N PRO A 52 -13.36 -2.93 -2.74
CA PRO A 52 -14.37 -3.63 -3.54
C PRO A 52 -14.39 -5.13 -3.22
N SER A 53 -15.14 -5.49 -2.20
CA SER A 53 -15.23 -6.85 -1.70
C SER A 53 -15.62 -7.87 -2.79
N SER A 54 -15.04 -9.07 -2.71
CA SER A 54 -15.36 -10.21 -3.58
C SER A 54 -16.85 -10.60 -3.56
N VAL A 55 -17.59 -10.22 -2.50
CA VAL A 55 -19.03 -10.48 -2.37
C VAL A 55 -19.80 -9.91 -3.56
N TRP A 56 -19.45 -8.71 -4.00
CA TRP A 56 -20.11 -8.04 -5.12
C TRP A 56 -19.21 -7.81 -6.34
N ALA A 57 -17.90 -7.59 -6.14
CA ALA A 57 -17.00 -7.18 -7.24
C ALA A 57 -16.89 -8.24 -8.34
N LYS A 58 -17.05 -9.53 -8.01
CA LYS A 58 -17.10 -10.61 -9.01
C LYS A 58 -18.25 -10.46 -10.01
N ALA A 59 -19.33 -9.76 -9.65
CA ALA A 59 -20.44 -9.47 -10.56
C ALA A 59 -20.05 -8.50 -11.67
N LEU A 60 -18.94 -7.77 -11.54
CA LEU A 60 -18.40 -6.88 -12.59
C LEU A 60 -17.93 -7.65 -13.83
N ALA A 61 -17.78 -8.98 -13.76
CA ALA A 61 -17.59 -9.85 -14.92
C ALA A 61 -18.83 -9.93 -15.83
N GLY A 62 -20.01 -9.47 -15.35
CA GLY A 62 -21.25 -9.42 -16.11
C GLY A 62 -21.19 -8.39 -17.24
N TRP A 63 -20.78 -8.81 -18.44
CA TRP A 63 -20.49 -7.95 -19.59
C TRP A 63 -21.60 -6.94 -19.93
N ALA A 64 -22.86 -7.35 -19.84
CA ALA A 64 -24.01 -6.53 -20.19
C ALA A 64 -24.87 -6.11 -18.98
N ASP A 65 -24.48 -6.47 -17.75
CA ASP A 65 -25.26 -6.15 -16.55
C ASP A 65 -25.19 -4.63 -16.26
N PRO A 66 -26.31 -3.89 -16.37
CA PRO A 66 -26.31 -2.46 -16.09
C PRO A 66 -26.00 -2.14 -14.62
N ARG A 67 -26.30 -3.05 -13.70
CA ARG A 67 -26.02 -2.88 -12.26
C ARG A 67 -24.51 -2.98 -11.99
N ALA A 68 -23.81 -3.91 -12.66
CA ALA A 68 -22.36 -4.01 -12.60
C ALA A 68 -21.69 -2.73 -13.11
N LYS A 69 -22.15 -2.19 -14.26
CA LYS A 69 -21.67 -0.91 -14.79
C LYS A 69 -21.93 0.25 -13.85
N ALA A 70 -23.11 0.30 -13.23
CA ALA A 70 -23.47 1.35 -12.27
C ALA A 70 -22.63 1.26 -10.98
N ALA A 71 -22.34 0.07 -10.47
CA ALA A 71 -21.48 -0.14 -9.30
C ALA A 71 -20.03 0.29 -9.58
N PHE A 72 -19.48 -0.06 -10.75
CA PHE A 72 -18.16 0.41 -11.18
C PHE A 72 -18.12 1.94 -11.34
N ALA A 73 -19.14 2.54 -11.96
CA ALA A 73 -19.22 3.98 -12.15
C ALA A 73 -19.30 4.74 -10.82
N LEU A 74 -19.99 4.18 -9.83
CA LEU A 74 -20.04 4.73 -8.47
C LEU A 74 -18.64 4.71 -7.84
N LEU A 75 -17.96 3.57 -7.85
CA LEU A 75 -16.59 3.45 -7.33
C LEU A 75 -15.63 4.41 -8.05
N ALA A 76 -15.71 4.52 -9.38
CA ALA A 76 -14.86 5.39 -10.18
C ALA A 76 -15.11 6.89 -9.90
N ARG A 77 -16.35 7.28 -9.58
CA ARG A 77 -16.68 8.65 -9.19
C ARG A 77 -16.08 9.00 -7.83
N GLU A 78 -16.13 8.07 -6.90
CA GLU A 78 -15.62 8.24 -5.53
C GLU A 78 -14.10 7.95 -5.42
N ALA A 79 -13.44 7.57 -6.50
CA ALA A 79 -12.00 7.33 -6.54
C ALA A 79 -11.20 8.65 -6.41
N VAL A 80 -9.99 8.53 -5.89
CA VAL A 80 -9.04 9.64 -5.68
C VAL A 80 -8.21 9.86 -6.95
N THR A 81 -8.13 11.09 -7.47
CA THR A 81 -7.13 11.48 -8.48
C THR A 81 -5.90 12.05 -7.80
N VAL A 82 -4.70 11.77 -8.34
CA VAL A 82 -3.42 12.24 -7.80
C VAL A 82 -2.56 12.81 -8.94
N PRO A 83 -2.37 14.15 -8.96
CA PRO A 83 -2.88 15.18 -8.05
C PRO A 83 -4.39 15.40 -8.16
N GLY A 84 -4.99 16.02 -7.13
CA GLY A 84 -6.41 16.37 -7.14
C GLY A 84 -6.96 16.71 -5.75
N PRO A 85 -8.18 17.27 -5.67
CA PRO A 85 -8.69 17.86 -4.41
C PRO A 85 -8.68 16.89 -3.23
N ALA A 86 -9.10 15.63 -3.43
CA ALA A 86 -9.09 14.64 -2.35
C ALA A 86 -7.65 14.28 -1.89
N ALA A 87 -6.70 14.24 -2.84
CA ALA A 87 -5.28 14.04 -2.52
C ALA A 87 -4.71 15.24 -1.74
N ASP A 88 -5.13 16.46 -2.09
CA ASP A 88 -4.74 17.69 -1.38
C ASP A 88 -5.31 17.69 0.04
N THR A 89 -6.56 17.27 0.23
CA THR A 89 -7.17 17.11 1.58
C THR A 89 -6.38 16.10 2.43
N LEU A 90 -5.96 14.98 1.88
CA LEU A 90 -5.12 14.00 2.59
C LEU A 90 -3.75 14.60 2.99
N ALA A 91 -3.17 15.41 2.11
CA ALA A 91 -1.93 16.15 2.38
C ALA A 91 -2.12 17.16 3.54
N ASP A 92 -3.26 17.86 3.55
CA ASP A 92 -3.62 18.80 4.61
C ASP A 92 -3.79 18.07 5.95
N VAL A 93 -4.46 16.93 5.99
CA VAL A 93 -4.60 16.12 7.21
C VAL A 93 -3.22 15.73 7.77
N ALA A 94 -2.28 15.31 6.93
CA ALA A 94 -0.93 14.99 7.37
C ALA A 94 -0.22 16.21 7.98
N ARG A 95 -0.30 17.35 7.29
CA ARG A 95 0.34 18.62 7.69
C ARG A 95 -0.25 19.20 8.98
N GLU A 96 -1.58 19.25 9.10
CA GLU A 96 -2.27 19.80 10.27
C GLU A 96 -1.98 19.02 11.54
N ASN A 97 -1.77 17.70 11.41
CA ASN A 97 -1.45 16.82 12.54
C ASN A 97 0.06 16.59 12.74
N GLY A 98 0.90 17.08 11.83
CA GLY A 98 2.36 16.92 11.91
C GLY A 98 2.83 15.46 11.86
N VAL A 99 2.10 14.58 11.17
CA VAL A 99 2.37 13.15 11.11
C VAL A 99 2.70 12.69 9.69
N LEU A 100 3.41 11.60 9.58
CA LEU A 100 3.47 10.82 8.35
C LEU A 100 2.16 10.02 8.23
N LEU A 101 1.32 10.37 7.26
CA LEU A 101 0.03 9.71 7.01
C LEU A 101 0.16 8.76 5.83
N VAL A 102 -0.20 7.49 6.02
CA VAL A 102 -0.27 6.50 4.93
C VAL A 102 -1.66 5.90 4.84
N THR A 103 -2.22 5.88 3.64
CA THR A 103 -3.55 5.31 3.40
C THR A 103 -3.65 4.60 2.05
N GLY A 104 -4.42 3.51 2.02
CA GLY A 104 -4.83 2.88 0.77
C GLY A 104 -5.99 3.64 0.12
N VAL A 105 -5.93 3.81 -1.19
CA VAL A 105 -6.99 4.44 -1.96
C VAL A 105 -7.30 3.67 -3.24
N THR A 106 -8.54 3.72 -3.72
CA THR A 106 -8.83 3.50 -5.13
C THR A 106 -8.45 4.77 -5.87
N GLU A 107 -7.37 4.72 -6.63
CA GLU A 107 -6.88 5.84 -7.44
C GLU A 107 -7.47 5.78 -8.84
N ARG A 108 -7.97 6.91 -9.35
CA ARG A 108 -8.38 7.05 -10.75
C ARG A 108 -7.27 7.70 -11.55
N ASP A 109 -6.93 7.11 -12.70
CA ASP A 109 -5.95 7.69 -13.61
C ASP A 109 -6.47 9.03 -14.18
N GLU A 110 -5.65 10.07 -14.10
CA GLU A 110 -6.00 11.41 -14.56
C GLU A 110 -6.24 11.45 -16.07
N ALA A 111 -5.36 10.78 -16.84
CA ALA A 111 -5.41 10.77 -18.29
C ALA A 111 -6.39 9.73 -18.87
N ARG A 112 -6.73 8.70 -18.09
CA ARG A 112 -7.56 7.56 -18.49
C ARG A 112 -8.66 7.33 -17.46
N SER A 113 -9.70 8.15 -17.51
CA SER A 113 -10.77 8.21 -16.50
C SER A 113 -11.50 6.87 -16.23
N GLY A 114 -11.39 5.90 -17.13
CA GLY A 114 -11.94 4.54 -16.94
C GLY A 114 -10.96 3.55 -16.30
N THR A 115 -9.73 3.96 -15.97
CA THR A 115 -8.73 3.09 -15.33
C THR A 115 -8.57 3.47 -13.86
N LEU A 116 -8.75 2.48 -13.00
CA LEU A 116 -8.57 2.58 -11.57
C LEU A 116 -7.36 1.76 -11.12
N TYR A 117 -6.73 2.16 -10.03
CA TYR A 117 -5.62 1.45 -9.41
C TYR A 117 -5.85 1.32 -7.90
N ASN A 118 -5.37 0.23 -7.34
CA ASN A 118 -5.21 0.08 -5.90
C ASN A 118 -3.88 0.71 -5.50
N THR A 119 -3.92 1.77 -4.73
CA THR A 119 -2.73 2.61 -4.48
C THR A 119 -2.53 2.87 -3.00
N LEU A 120 -1.29 2.76 -2.54
CA LEU A 120 -0.86 3.22 -1.23
C LEU A 120 -0.25 4.62 -1.40
N LEU A 121 -0.83 5.61 -0.71
CA LEU A 121 -0.34 6.99 -0.68
C LEU A 121 0.24 7.30 0.69
N GLY A 122 1.38 7.99 0.71
CA GLY A 122 2.00 8.48 1.93
C GLY A 122 2.33 9.97 1.84
N TYR A 123 1.90 10.74 2.83
CA TYR A 123 2.14 12.18 2.94
C TYR A 123 3.00 12.47 4.15
N GLY A 124 4.05 13.26 3.96
CA GLY A 124 4.92 13.73 5.03
C GLY A 124 4.23 14.71 5.97
N PRO A 125 4.84 15.02 7.13
CA PRO A 125 4.30 15.98 8.09
C PRO A 125 4.24 17.43 7.55
N ASP A 126 4.84 17.68 6.40
CA ASP A 126 4.77 18.93 5.64
C ASP A 126 3.67 18.90 4.55
N GLY A 127 2.95 17.78 4.42
CA GLY A 127 1.95 17.53 3.38
C GLY A 127 2.54 17.07 2.03
N ALA A 128 3.86 16.91 1.92
CA ALA A 128 4.46 16.43 0.68
C ALA A 128 4.09 14.97 0.41
N LEU A 129 3.74 14.64 -0.83
CA LEU A 129 3.53 13.26 -1.26
C LEU A 129 4.90 12.56 -1.34
N VAL A 130 5.20 11.69 -0.38
CA VAL A 130 6.49 10.99 -0.26
C VAL A 130 6.43 9.53 -0.76
N LEU A 131 5.25 8.91 -0.73
CA LEU A 131 5.03 7.54 -1.18
C LEU A 131 3.81 7.48 -2.09
N ARG A 132 3.96 6.86 -3.27
CA ARG A 132 2.88 6.45 -4.16
C ARG A 132 3.24 5.11 -4.76
N HIS A 133 2.58 4.06 -4.30
CA HIS A 133 2.75 2.71 -4.80
C HIS A 133 1.43 2.17 -5.32
N ARG A 134 1.35 1.88 -6.60
CA ARG A 134 0.22 1.17 -7.23
C ARG A 134 0.47 -0.33 -7.16
N LYS A 135 -0.49 -1.08 -6.63
CA LYS A 135 -0.43 -2.56 -6.54
C LYS A 135 -0.05 -3.16 -7.89
N LEU A 136 1.06 -3.90 -7.93
CA LEU A 136 1.61 -4.43 -9.19
C LEU A 136 0.62 -5.35 -9.90
N VAL A 137 -0.02 -6.23 -9.15
CA VAL A 137 -0.98 -7.19 -9.67
C VAL A 137 -2.19 -7.26 -8.76
N PRO A 138 -3.35 -6.75 -9.20
CA PRO A 138 -4.59 -6.94 -8.46
C PRO A 138 -4.94 -8.41 -8.31
N THR A 139 -5.49 -8.79 -7.15
CA THR A 139 -5.72 -10.17 -6.76
C THR A 139 -7.11 -10.63 -7.22
N ASN A 140 -7.19 -11.77 -7.92
CA ASN A 140 -8.45 -12.43 -8.28
C ASN A 140 -9.52 -11.46 -8.81
N HIS A 141 -10.63 -11.26 -8.09
CA HIS A 141 -11.75 -10.37 -8.44
C HIS A 141 -11.34 -8.89 -8.57
N GLU A 142 -10.29 -8.47 -7.90
CA GLU A 142 -9.76 -7.12 -8.01
C GLU A 142 -9.36 -6.74 -9.45
N ARG A 143 -9.00 -7.72 -10.28
CA ARG A 143 -8.68 -7.54 -11.72
C ARG A 143 -9.85 -7.05 -12.55
N LEU A 144 -11.07 -7.16 -12.03
CA LEU A 144 -12.28 -6.60 -12.65
C LEU A 144 -12.45 -5.12 -12.34
N VAL A 145 -11.70 -4.61 -11.36
CA VAL A 145 -11.79 -3.23 -10.84
C VAL A 145 -10.54 -2.43 -11.18
N TRP A 146 -9.35 -3.00 -10.90
CA TRP A 146 -8.09 -2.27 -10.95
C TRP A 146 -7.17 -2.80 -12.03
N GLY A 147 -6.46 -1.86 -12.67
CA GLY A 147 -5.32 -2.15 -13.53
C GLY A 147 -4.06 -2.51 -12.74
N PRO A 148 -3.08 -3.17 -13.39
CA PRO A 148 -1.77 -3.42 -12.80
C PRO A 148 -1.01 -2.13 -12.58
N GLY A 149 -0.30 -2.06 -11.45
CA GLY A 149 0.62 -0.97 -11.13
C GLY A 149 1.95 -1.07 -11.86
N ASP A 150 2.83 -0.15 -11.56
CA ASP A 150 4.19 -0.08 -12.11
C ASP A 150 5.25 -0.21 -11.00
N GLY A 151 6.52 -0.37 -11.40
CA GLY A 151 7.63 -0.60 -10.46
C GLY A 151 8.13 0.65 -9.73
N ARG A 152 7.60 1.85 -10.02
CA ARG A 152 8.11 3.11 -9.44
C ARG A 152 8.01 3.20 -7.94
N GLY A 153 7.00 2.54 -7.35
CA GLY A 153 6.78 2.46 -5.91
C GLY A 153 7.55 1.34 -5.20
N LEU A 154 8.28 0.47 -5.92
CA LEU A 154 9.05 -0.64 -5.35
C LEU A 154 10.38 -0.16 -4.74
N ARG A 155 10.30 0.75 -3.79
CA ARG A 155 11.45 1.27 -3.06
C ARG A 155 11.01 1.81 -1.71
N SER A 156 11.90 1.79 -0.74
CA SER A 156 11.72 2.58 0.47
C SER A 156 12.03 4.05 0.22
N VAL A 157 11.35 4.92 0.95
CA VAL A 157 11.58 6.37 0.95
C VAL A 157 12.13 6.80 2.29
N GLU A 158 13.09 7.71 2.28
CA GLU A 158 13.64 8.27 3.51
C GLU A 158 12.69 9.32 4.09
N THR A 159 12.43 9.21 5.38
CA THR A 159 11.55 10.13 6.12
C THR A 159 12.21 10.54 7.43
N THR A 160 11.59 11.47 8.16
CA THR A 160 12.05 11.89 9.49
C THR A 160 12.09 10.77 10.51
N ILE A 161 11.28 9.70 10.31
CA ILE A 161 11.16 8.57 11.23
C ILE A 161 11.93 7.32 10.78
N GLY A 162 12.65 7.39 9.66
CA GLY A 162 13.37 6.26 9.05
C GLY A 162 12.89 5.95 7.64
N ARG A 163 13.37 4.85 7.09
CA ARG A 163 13.02 4.39 5.74
C ARG A 163 11.73 3.58 5.76
N ILE A 164 10.69 4.09 5.11
CA ILE A 164 9.41 3.41 4.97
C ILE A 164 9.21 2.91 3.56
N GLY A 165 8.51 1.81 3.40
CA GLY A 165 8.07 1.26 2.12
C GLY A 165 7.10 0.14 2.36
N GLY A 166 6.34 -0.26 1.35
CA GLY A 166 5.35 -1.30 1.58
C GLY A 166 4.79 -1.89 0.30
N LEU A 167 4.16 -3.04 0.46
CA LEU A 167 3.40 -3.76 -0.56
C LEU A 167 1.97 -3.96 -0.08
N ILE A 168 1.05 -4.00 -1.02
CA ILE A 168 -0.38 -4.08 -0.75
C ILE A 168 -0.84 -5.54 -0.77
N CYS A 169 -1.31 -6.05 0.39
CA CYS A 169 -1.99 -7.34 0.51
C CYS A 169 -1.16 -8.50 -0.10
N TRP A 170 -1.71 -9.25 -1.03
CA TRP A 170 -1.07 -10.43 -1.64
C TRP A 170 0.14 -10.13 -2.54
N GLU A 171 0.45 -8.86 -2.81
CA GLU A 171 1.80 -8.54 -3.35
C GLU A 171 2.91 -9.05 -2.45
N ASN A 172 2.64 -9.14 -1.15
CA ASN A 172 3.56 -9.68 -0.16
C ASN A 172 3.91 -11.16 -0.38
N TYR A 173 3.21 -11.86 -1.28
CA TYR A 173 3.60 -13.20 -1.75
C TYR A 173 4.53 -13.17 -2.98
N MET A 174 4.89 -11.98 -3.49
CA MET A 174 5.85 -11.83 -4.60
C MET A 174 7.28 -11.66 -4.05
N PRO A 175 8.15 -12.70 -4.06
CA PRO A 175 9.47 -12.64 -3.41
C PRO A 175 10.37 -11.52 -3.94
N LEU A 176 10.33 -11.29 -5.26
CA LEU A 176 11.16 -10.25 -5.90
C LEU A 176 10.70 -8.83 -5.52
N ALA A 177 9.38 -8.62 -5.36
CA ALA A 177 8.85 -7.33 -4.92
C ALA A 177 9.26 -7.03 -3.46
N ARG A 178 9.21 -8.04 -2.57
CA ARG A 178 9.71 -7.91 -1.20
C ARG A 178 11.20 -7.57 -1.20
N PHE A 179 11.99 -8.31 -1.99
CA PHE A 179 13.44 -8.12 -2.02
C PHE A 179 13.82 -6.72 -2.52
N ALA A 180 13.07 -6.13 -3.47
CA ALA A 180 13.28 -4.75 -3.90
C ALA A 180 13.16 -3.75 -2.74
N LEU A 181 12.22 -3.97 -1.82
CA LEU A 181 12.10 -3.15 -0.61
C LEU A 181 13.26 -3.39 0.36
N TYR A 182 13.70 -4.64 0.54
CA TYR A 182 14.83 -4.96 1.42
C TYR A 182 16.11 -4.31 0.91
N GLU A 183 16.39 -4.45 -0.38
CA GLU A 183 17.57 -3.86 -1.04
C GLU A 183 17.56 -2.32 -0.94
N SER A 184 16.39 -1.70 -0.95
CA SER A 184 16.25 -0.25 -0.74
C SER A 184 16.37 0.18 0.74
N GLY A 185 16.57 -0.76 1.66
CA GLY A 185 16.87 -0.51 3.07
C GLY A 185 15.65 -0.18 3.94
N VAL A 186 14.50 -0.78 3.66
CA VAL A 186 13.27 -0.56 4.46
C VAL A 186 13.50 -0.86 5.95
N GLU A 187 13.02 0.02 6.82
CA GLU A 187 13.09 -0.10 8.29
C GLU A 187 11.69 -0.29 8.90
N ILE A 188 10.68 0.37 8.29
CA ILE A 188 9.28 0.22 8.64
C ILE A 188 8.55 -0.25 7.38
N TYR A 189 8.13 -1.50 7.39
CA TYR A 189 7.46 -2.17 6.28
C TYR A 189 5.95 -2.06 6.43
N LEU A 190 5.30 -1.47 5.44
CA LEU A 190 3.85 -1.26 5.42
C LEU A 190 3.20 -2.42 4.65
N ALA A 191 2.25 -3.11 5.29
CA ALA A 191 1.55 -4.26 4.73
C ALA A 191 0.03 -4.09 4.84
N SER A 192 -0.48 -2.96 4.31
CA SER A 192 -1.93 -2.68 4.28
C SER A 192 -2.67 -3.76 3.48
N THR A 193 -3.78 -4.26 4.01
CA THR A 193 -4.43 -5.45 3.46
C THR A 193 -5.95 -5.42 3.59
N ALA A 194 -6.61 -6.21 2.73
CA ALA A 194 -8.00 -6.65 2.87
C ALA A 194 -8.10 -8.15 3.25
N ASP A 195 -6.97 -8.84 3.35
CA ASP A 195 -6.91 -10.22 3.83
C ASP A 195 -7.05 -10.24 5.35
N ASP A 196 -8.08 -10.91 5.85
CA ASP A 196 -8.41 -11.06 7.27
C ASP A 196 -8.24 -12.50 7.76
N SER A 197 -7.56 -13.34 6.98
CA SER A 197 -7.33 -14.75 7.29
C SER A 197 -6.27 -14.96 8.38
N ASP A 198 -6.27 -16.13 8.99
CA ASP A 198 -5.24 -16.52 9.96
C ASP A 198 -3.90 -16.79 9.26
N GLU A 199 -3.92 -17.20 7.98
CA GLU A 199 -2.75 -17.34 7.12
C GLU A 199 -2.04 -16.01 6.89
N TRP A 200 -2.80 -14.89 6.84
CA TRP A 200 -2.20 -13.57 6.76
C TRP A 200 -1.37 -13.23 8.00
N GLN A 201 -1.82 -13.62 9.19
CA GLN A 201 -1.03 -13.40 10.41
C GLN A 201 0.31 -14.16 10.38
N ALA A 202 0.30 -15.40 9.87
CA ALA A 202 1.54 -16.16 9.66
C ALA A 202 2.47 -15.47 8.64
N THR A 203 1.89 -14.87 7.59
CA THR A 203 2.61 -14.08 6.59
C THR A 203 3.28 -12.86 7.21
N LEU A 204 2.59 -12.11 8.08
CA LEU A 204 3.16 -10.95 8.77
C LEU A 204 4.38 -11.33 9.63
N VAL A 205 4.30 -12.43 10.34
CA VAL A 205 5.44 -12.97 11.12
C VAL A 205 6.61 -13.30 10.19
N HIS A 206 6.33 -13.93 9.04
CA HIS A 206 7.35 -14.24 8.04
C HIS A 206 7.97 -12.95 7.46
N LEU A 207 7.16 -11.97 7.07
CA LEU A 207 7.63 -10.69 6.53
C LEU A 207 8.58 -9.97 7.50
N ALA A 208 8.20 -9.88 8.77
CA ALA A 208 9.03 -9.25 9.80
C ALA A 208 10.38 -9.95 9.95
N ARG A 209 10.36 -11.29 9.98
CA ARG A 209 11.57 -12.11 10.14
C ARG A 209 12.44 -12.16 8.89
N GLU A 210 11.86 -12.12 7.70
CA GLU A 210 12.60 -12.10 6.43
C GLU A 210 13.22 -10.73 6.18
N SER A 211 12.46 -9.65 6.38
CA SER A 211 12.91 -8.27 6.12
C SER A 211 13.82 -7.70 7.20
N ARG A 212 13.74 -8.23 8.43
CA ARG A 212 14.32 -7.62 9.63
C ARG A 212 13.93 -6.15 9.79
N ALA A 213 12.66 -5.86 9.48
CA ALA A 213 12.03 -4.56 9.63
C ALA A 213 10.82 -4.64 10.57
N PHE A 214 10.39 -3.52 11.12
CA PHE A 214 9.09 -3.45 11.77
C PHE A 214 8.00 -3.58 10.70
N VAL A 215 6.92 -4.30 11.01
CA VAL A 215 5.78 -4.45 10.09
C VAL A 215 4.55 -3.77 10.69
N VAL A 216 3.92 -2.88 9.91
CA VAL A 216 2.65 -2.24 10.26
C VAL A 216 1.61 -2.67 9.23
N SER A 217 0.62 -3.45 9.67
CA SER A 217 -0.39 -4.04 8.81
C SER A 217 -1.80 -3.68 9.26
N PRO A 218 -2.35 -2.55 8.80
CA PRO A 218 -3.76 -2.28 8.98
C PRO A 218 -4.60 -3.15 8.05
N SER A 219 -5.67 -3.74 8.60
CA SER A 219 -6.59 -4.60 7.89
C SER A 219 -8.01 -4.01 7.87
N HIS A 220 -8.78 -4.40 6.86
CA HIS A 220 -10.15 -3.95 6.70
C HIS A 220 -11.09 -4.43 7.79
N LEU A 221 -11.84 -3.52 8.38
CA LEU A 221 -13.10 -3.79 9.03
C LEU A 221 -14.21 -3.26 8.13
N GLN A 222 -15.10 -4.13 7.68
CA GLN A 222 -16.17 -3.74 6.74
C GLN A 222 -17.42 -4.58 6.95
N ARG A 223 -18.56 -3.91 7.13
CA ARG A 223 -19.87 -4.55 7.29
C ARG A 223 -20.77 -4.28 6.10
N ALA A 224 -21.61 -5.26 5.75
CA ALA A 224 -22.59 -5.13 4.68
C ALA A 224 -23.62 -4.02 4.95
N ALA A 225 -23.95 -3.78 6.23
CA ALA A 225 -24.85 -2.72 6.64
C ALA A 225 -24.35 -1.31 6.26
N GLY A 226 -23.02 -1.12 6.15
CA GLY A 226 -22.39 0.16 5.77
C GLY A 226 -22.60 0.56 4.30
N TYR A 227 -23.05 -0.35 3.44
CA TYR A 227 -23.30 -0.01 2.03
C TYR A 227 -24.51 0.91 1.86
N PRO A 228 -24.48 1.89 0.94
CA PRO A 228 -25.61 2.77 0.67
C PRO A 228 -26.86 1.99 0.29
N GLY A 229 -28.04 2.49 0.70
CA GLY A 229 -29.32 1.85 0.40
C GLY A 229 -29.60 1.68 -1.09
N ASN A 230 -29.07 2.58 -1.92
CA ASN A 230 -29.20 2.59 -3.37
C ASN A 230 -28.00 1.93 -4.09
N PHE A 231 -27.14 1.18 -3.39
CA PHE A 231 -26.03 0.48 -4.03
C PHE A 231 -26.55 -0.53 -5.07
N PRO A 232 -26.08 -0.45 -6.34
CA PRO A 232 -26.68 -1.22 -7.45
C PRO A 232 -26.64 -2.76 -7.29
N LEU A 233 -25.69 -3.27 -6.50
CA LEU A 233 -25.49 -4.71 -6.24
C LEU A 233 -25.81 -5.08 -4.78
N ARG A 234 -26.69 -4.30 -4.10
CA ARG A 234 -27.02 -4.49 -2.69
C ARG A 234 -27.64 -5.86 -2.39
N ASP A 235 -28.36 -6.42 -3.35
CA ASP A 235 -28.95 -7.76 -3.23
C ASP A 235 -27.91 -8.86 -2.99
N LEU A 236 -26.68 -8.68 -3.49
CA LEU A 236 -25.58 -9.62 -3.28
C LEU A 236 -25.02 -9.61 -1.84
N LEU A 237 -25.39 -8.58 -1.06
CA LEU A 237 -24.98 -8.44 0.34
C LEU A 237 -25.99 -9.10 1.29
N ALA A 238 -27.12 -9.62 0.77
CA ALA A 238 -28.16 -10.24 1.58
C ALA A 238 -27.62 -11.46 2.35
N GLY A 239 -27.83 -11.47 3.66
CA GLY A 239 -27.33 -12.55 4.53
C GLY A 239 -25.84 -12.45 4.89
N VAL A 240 -25.15 -11.43 4.41
CA VAL A 240 -23.77 -11.12 4.82
C VAL A 240 -23.82 -10.04 5.91
N ASP A 241 -23.17 -10.28 7.04
CA ASP A 241 -23.03 -9.29 8.10
C ASP A 241 -21.64 -8.65 8.01
N LEU A 242 -20.60 -9.45 8.20
CA LEU A 242 -19.21 -9.03 8.20
C LEU A 242 -18.54 -9.41 6.88
N ILE A 243 -18.00 -8.41 6.18
CA ILE A 243 -17.30 -8.56 4.91
C ILE A 243 -15.79 -8.68 5.14
N GLY A 244 -15.26 -7.90 6.08
CA GLY A 244 -13.89 -7.95 6.54
C GLY A 244 -13.87 -7.84 8.06
N ARG A 245 -13.22 -8.79 8.74
CA ARG A 245 -13.21 -8.88 10.21
C ARG A 245 -12.07 -8.11 10.88
N GLY A 246 -11.18 -7.48 10.10
CA GLY A 246 -9.99 -6.84 10.64
C GLY A 246 -8.81 -7.80 10.71
N GLY A 247 -7.99 -7.67 11.76
CA GLY A 247 -6.74 -8.41 11.94
C GLY A 247 -5.52 -7.49 11.89
N SER A 248 -5.72 -6.18 12.09
CA SER A 248 -4.64 -5.20 12.13
C SER A 248 -3.62 -5.55 13.20
N ALA A 249 -2.33 -5.40 12.86
CA ALA A 249 -1.24 -5.74 13.75
C ALA A 249 0.02 -4.88 13.52
N ILE A 250 0.85 -4.78 14.55
CA ILE A 250 2.20 -4.21 14.49
C ILE A 250 3.18 -5.26 15.02
N LEU A 251 4.23 -5.55 14.25
CA LEU A 251 5.22 -6.57 14.60
C LEU A 251 6.63 -5.97 14.67
N GLY A 252 7.43 -6.53 15.57
CA GLY A 252 8.86 -6.29 15.66
C GLY A 252 9.66 -7.07 14.59
N PRO A 253 10.94 -6.70 14.34
CA PRO A 253 11.78 -7.32 13.31
C PRO A 253 12.13 -8.80 13.60
N ASP A 254 11.84 -9.29 14.78
CA ASP A 254 11.94 -10.70 15.22
C ASP A 254 10.65 -11.50 14.96
N GLY A 255 9.57 -10.83 14.49
CA GLY A 255 8.26 -11.41 14.25
C GLY A 255 7.35 -11.45 15.48
N THR A 256 7.73 -10.82 16.59
CA THR A 256 6.86 -10.71 17.77
C THR A 256 5.80 -9.63 17.56
N TYR A 257 4.58 -9.89 18.03
CA TYR A 257 3.54 -8.87 18.02
C TYR A 257 3.83 -7.79 19.06
N LEU A 258 3.91 -6.55 18.63
CA LEU A 258 3.98 -5.36 19.48
C LEU A 258 2.58 -4.87 19.86
N ALA A 259 1.61 -5.03 18.92
CA ALA A 259 0.20 -4.78 19.15
C ALA A 259 -0.66 -5.60 18.19
N GLY A 260 -1.85 -5.98 18.62
CA GLY A 260 -2.78 -6.80 17.83
C GLY A 260 -2.51 -8.30 17.92
N PRO A 261 -3.15 -9.13 17.06
CA PRO A 261 -4.12 -8.71 16.05
C PRO A 261 -5.45 -8.25 16.64
N LEU A 262 -6.08 -7.23 16.01
CA LEU A 262 -7.38 -6.69 16.40
C LEU A 262 -8.47 -7.20 15.45
N TYR A 263 -9.51 -7.84 15.98
CA TYR A 263 -10.61 -8.39 15.18
C TYR A 263 -11.98 -7.89 15.62
N GLY A 264 -12.88 -7.73 14.65
CA GLY A 264 -14.32 -7.52 14.85
C GLY A 264 -14.75 -6.13 15.31
N GLU A 265 -13.82 -5.25 15.66
CA GLU A 265 -14.08 -3.93 16.20
C GLU A 265 -13.18 -2.86 15.60
N GLU A 266 -13.62 -1.60 15.65
CA GLU A 266 -12.77 -0.46 15.34
C GLU A 266 -11.77 -0.20 16.47
N GLY A 267 -10.57 0.25 16.11
CA GLY A 267 -9.56 0.62 17.09
C GLY A 267 -8.32 1.23 16.44
N ILE A 268 -7.46 1.78 17.26
CA ILE A 268 -6.13 2.24 16.86
C ILE A 268 -5.12 1.46 17.71
N LEU A 269 -4.30 0.66 17.07
CA LEU A 269 -3.20 -0.02 17.71
C LEU A 269 -1.98 0.89 17.75
N TYR A 270 -1.31 0.96 18.86
CA TYR A 270 -0.11 1.76 19.07
C TYR A 270 1.08 0.88 19.42
N ALA A 271 2.25 1.22 18.89
CA ALA A 271 3.51 0.63 19.32
C ALA A 271 4.65 1.66 19.29
N GLU A 272 5.62 1.47 20.15
CA GLU A 272 6.90 2.18 20.11
C GLU A 272 7.91 1.31 19.36
N LEU A 273 8.45 1.82 18.26
CA LEU A 273 9.46 1.17 17.44
C LEU A 273 10.86 1.61 17.92
N ASP A 274 11.61 0.70 18.52
CA ASP A 274 12.97 0.98 19.00
C ASP A 274 13.99 0.59 17.90
N PRO A 275 14.77 1.53 17.36
CA PRO A 275 15.75 1.25 16.30
C PRO A 275 16.84 0.25 16.74
N ALA A 276 17.12 0.11 18.01
CA ALA A 276 18.08 -0.88 18.51
C ALA A 276 17.70 -2.30 18.08
N ARG A 277 16.41 -2.63 18.05
CA ARG A 277 15.92 -3.94 17.61
C ARG A 277 16.23 -4.27 16.15
N LEU A 278 16.33 -3.24 15.27
CA LEU A 278 16.74 -3.46 13.88
C LEU A 278 18.18 -3.95 13.82
N PHE A 279 19.09 -3.33 14.57
CA PHE A 279 20.50 -3.74 14.61
C PHE A 279 20.68 -5.12 15.26
N GLU A 280 19.97 -5.40 16.33
CA GLU A 280 19.99 -6.69 17.04
C GLU A 280 19.58 -7.83 16.10
N GLU A 281 18.49 -7.66 15.35
CA GLU A 281 17.98 -8.70 14.47
C GLU A 281 18.74 -8.81 13.15
N ARG A 282 19.23 -7.69 12.60
CA ARG A 282 20.08 -7.68 11.40
C ARG A 282 21.47 -8.25 11.65
N GLN A 283 21.94 -8.26 12.88
CA GLN A 283 23.19 -8.95 13.25
C GLN A 283 23.13 -10.45 12.90
N ARG A 284 21.98 -11.07 13.06
CA ARG A 284 21.76 -12.50 12.76
C ARG A 284 21.52 -12.77 11.29
N PHE A 285 20.78 -11.90 10.64
CA PHE A 285 20.37 -12.03 9.24
C PHE A 285 20.06 -10.68 8.66
N ASP A 286 20.84 -10.22 7.70
CA ASP A 286 20.55 -9.00 6.93
C ASP A 286 20.38 -9.38 5.46
N PRO A 287 19.13 -9.44 4.94
CA PRO A 287 18.84 -9.96 3.61
C PRO A 287 19.45 -9.11 2.49
N ALA A 288 19.66 -7.83 2.71
CA ALA A 288 20.25 -6.89 1.77
C ALA A 288 21.70 -6.52 2.12
N GLY A 289 22.21 -7.00 3.26
CA GLY A 289 23.57 -6.82 3.74
C GLY A 289 24.41 -8.10 3.58
N HIS A 290 24.86 -8.67 4.70
CA HIS A 290 25.82 -9.78 4.70
C HIS A 290 25.24 -11.14 4.20
N TYR A 291 23.92 -11.24 3.99
CA TYR A 291 23.29 -12.39 3.29
C TYR A 291 23.01 -12.10 1.82
N HIS A 292 23.26 -10.89 1.33
CA HIS A 292 23.12 -10.57 -0.08
C HIS A 292 24.38 -11.03 -0.86
N ARG A 293 24.16 -11.58 -2.05
CA ARG A 293 25.19 -12.05 -2.97
C ARG A 293 25.00 -11.37 -4.34
N PRO A 294 25.27 -10.05 -4.45
CA PRO A 294 25.09 -9.30 -5.70
C PRO A 294 26.05 -9.76 -6.81
N ASP A 295 27.09 -10.50 -6.45
CA ASP A 295 27.99 -11.19 -7.38
C ASP A 295 27.35 -12.43 -8.05
N VAL A 296 26.26 -12.96 -7.48
CA VAL A 296 25.55 -14.16 -7.96
C VAL A 296 24.13 -13.83 -8.42
N LEU A 297 23.43 -12.96 -7.69
CA LEU A 297 22.02 -12.63 -7.92
C LEU A 297 21.87 -11.12 -8.09
N ALA A 298 21.21 -10.69 -9.16
CA ALA A 298 20.90 -9.28 -9.41
C ALA A 298 19.41 -9.11 -9.61
N LEU A 299 18.80 -8.15 -8.89
CA LEU A 299 17.43 -7.71 -9.11
C LEU A 299 17.44 -6.42 -9.93
N THR A 300 16.61 -6.37 -10.96
CA THR A 300 16.37 -5.14 -11.72
C THR A 300 14.90 -4.79 -11.67
N VAL A 301 14.58 -3.65 -11.06
CA VAL A 301 13.23 -3.07 -11.13
C VAL A 301 13.17 -2.20 -12.38
N ARG A 302 12.32 -2.58 -13.34
CA ARG A 302 12.15 -1.80 -14.58
C ARG A 302 11.20 -0.65 -14.35
N ASP A 303 11.58 0.53 -14.84
CA ASP A 303 10.63 1.65 -14.96
C ASP A 303 9.77 1.45 -16.21
N PRO A 304 8.45 1.24 -16.08
CA PRO A 304 7.58 1.02 -17.22
C PRO A 304 7.40 2.26 -18.09
N SER A 305 7.78 3.45 -17.64
CA SER A 305 7.78 4.65 -18.50
C SER A 305 8.71 4.48 -19.69
N ALA A 306 9.73 3.61 -19.59
CA ALA A 306 10.61 3.21 -20.67
C ALA A 306 10.01 2.13 -21.60
N LEU A 307 8.88 1.50 -21.24
CA LEU A 307 8.30 0.36 -21.94
C LEU A 307 6.99 0.70 -22.69
N LEU A 308 6.47 1.91 -22.60
CA LEU A 308 5.25 2.30 -23.31
C LEU A 308 5.60 2.79 -24.74
N PRO A 309 5.37 1.98 -25.80
CA PRO A 309 5.72 2.34 -27.18
C PRO A 309 4.82 3.43 -27.78
N PHE A 310 3.98 4.11 -26.99
CA PHE A 310 3.05 5.11 -27.45
C PHE A 310 3.21 6.47 -26.75
N ARG A 311 4.43 7.03 -26.78
CA ARG A 311 4.58 8.49 -26.72
C ARG A 311 4.81 9.01 -28.15
N ARG A 312 3.75 9.45 -28.82
CA ARG A 312 3.92 10.30 -29.99
C ARG A 312 4.62 11.59 -29.53
N GLY A 313 5.81 11.86 -30.05
CA GLY A 313 6.43 13.19 -30.05
C GLY A 313 7.49 13.49 -29.00
N GLN A 314 8.33 12.52 -28.61
CA GLN A 314 9.68 12.84 -28.13
C GLN A 314 10.65 12.05 -28.99
N GLU A 315 11.38 12.77 -29.84
CA GLU A 315 12.57 12.23 -30.51
C GLU A 315 13.53 11.70 -29.46
N GLU A 316 13.93 10.44 -29.59
CA GLU A 316 15.02 9.91 -28.77
C GLU A 316 16.24 10.83 -29.00
N PRO A 317 16.93 11.25 -27.91
CA PRO A 317 18.24 11.84 -28.13
C PRO A 317 19.12 10.80 -28.83
N ASP A 318 19.64 11.19 -29.99
CA ASP A 318 20.54 10.41 -30.82
C ASP A 318 21.58 9.69 -29.94
N ALA A 319 21.45 8.38 -29.85
CA ALA A 319 22.44 7.55 -29.18
C ALA A 319 23.70 7.57 -30.07
N GLY A 320 24.55 8.52 -29.79
CA GLY A 320 25.85 8.63 -30.44
C GLY A 320 26.56 7.27 -30.54
N PRO A 321 27.43 7.06 -31.51
CA PRO A 321 27.99 5.74 -31.85
C PRO A 321 28.58 5.03 -30.63
N ALA A 322 28.14 3.79 -30.40
CA ALA A 322 28.62 2.95 -29.32
C ALA A 322 30.15 2.89 -29.30
N ALA A 323 30.74 3.18 -28.14
CA ALA A 323 32.19 3.08 -27.95
C ALA A 323 32.68 1.67 -28.31
N PRO A 324 33.82 1.52 -28.98
CA PRO A 324 34.34 0.23 -29.37
C PRO A 324 34.71 -0.60 -28.11
N ARG A 325 34.34 -1.86 -28.12
CA ARG A 325 34.74 -2.82 -27.08
C ARG A 325 36.27 -2.94 -27.05
N PRO A 326 36.91 -2.92 -25.87
CA PRO A 326 38.35 -3.08 -25.78
C PRO A 326 38.78 -4.48 -26.26
N GLY A 327 39.79 -4.46 -27.07
CA GLY A 327 40.48 -5.44 -27.83
C GLY A 327 40.46 -6.91 -27.43
N ALA A 328 40.13 -7.73 -28.42
CA ALA A 328 40.65 -9.10 -28.48
C ALA A 328 42.09 -9.02 -29.01
N GLU A 329 43.07 -9.23 -28.15
CA GLU A 329 44.46 -9.46 -28.57
C GLU A 329 44.49 -10.76 -29.38
N LYS A 330 44.91 -10.61 -30.63
CA LYS A 330 45.30 -11.74 -31.47
C LYS A 330 46.69 -12.20 -31.01
N THR A 331 46.78 -13.35 -30.39
CA THR A 331 48.03 -14.10 -30.30
C THR A 331 48.27 -14.75 -31.63
N GLY A 332 49.35 -14.31 -32.30
CA GLY A 332 50.01 -15.00 -33.39
C GLY A 332 50.96 -16.07 -32.87
#